data_2d6f09f5742fa16f97ccc1050b3c6d1a
#
_entry.id   2d6f09f5742fa16f97ccc1050b3c6d1a
#
_cell.length_a   1.000
_cell.length_b   1.000
_cell.length_c   1.000
_cell.angle_alpha   90.00
_cell.angle_beta   90.00
_cell.angle_gamma   90.00
#
_symmetry.space_group_name_H-M   'P 1'
#
loop_
_entity.id
_entity.type
_entity.pdbx_description
1 polymer ?
#
loop_
_entity_poly.entity_id
_entity_poly.type
_entity_poly.pdbx_seq_one_letter_code
_entity_poly.pdbx_strand_id
1 'polypeptide(L)'
;MSAGGALQTAIAAALGNVPDLTGVFDGPPARAAYPYAALDATTESDWGHKSSDGREVLVAITVWDDQPVRLHALADQVEANLQALPATEGWQLVTMRLVRRRVLRDVAGPWAAAIDFRARMLAV
;
A
#
# COMPACT_ATOMS: atom_id res chain seq x y z
N MET A 1 -3.00 16.98 8.35
CA MET A 1 -2.64 15.56 8.17
C MET A 1 -1.38 15.49 7.35
N SER A 2 -0.44 14.66 7.73
CA SER A 2 0.79 14.46 6.95
C SER A 2 0.50 13.78 5.60
N ALA A 3 1.42 13.92 4.65
CA ALA A 3 1.28 13.24 3.36
C ALA A 3 1.17 11.72 3.53
N GLY A 4 2.05 11.13 4.35
CA GLY A 4 2.01 9.69 4.64
C GLY A 4 0.71 9.27 5.33
N GLY A 5 0.23 10.05 6.28
CA GLY A 5 -1.04 9.78 6.97
C GLY A 5 -2.23 9.85 6.03
N ALA A 6 -2.29 10.88 5.18
CA ALA A 6 -3.36 11.02 4.19
C ALA A 6 -3.34 9.86 3.17
N LEU A 7 -2.15 9.49 2.72
CA LEU A 7 -1.97 8.40 1.78
C LEU A 7 -2.35 7.06 2.40
N GLN A 8 -1.92 6.80 3.63
CA GLN A 8 -2.25 5.56 4.33
C GLN A 8 -3.77 5.40 4.49
N THR A 9 -4.47 6.46 4.86
CA THR A 9 -5.92 6.45 4.97
C THR A 9 -6.59 6.12 3.62
N ALA A 10 -6.13 6.76 2.54
CA ALA A 10 -6.67 6.52 1.21
C ALA A 10 -6.42 5.08 0.73
N ILE A 11 -5.22 4.57 0.95
CA ILE A 11 -4.86 3.20 0.56
C ILE A 11 -5.66 2.18 1.38
N ALA A 12 -5.77 2.36 2.68
CA ALA A 12 -6.55 1.46 3.54
C ALA A 12 -8.00 1.37 3.07
N ALA A 13 -8.62 2.51 2.73
CA ALA A 13 -9.97 2.53 2.20
C ALA A 13 -10.08 1.82 0.85
N ALA A 14 -9.11 2.04 -0.05
CA ALA A 14 -9.10 1.38 -1.36
C ALA A 14 -8.93 -0.14 -1.25
N LEU A 15 -8.02 -0.59 -0.39
CA LEU A 15 -7.79 -2.02 -0.16
C LEU A 15 -8.97 -2.71 0.53
N GLY A 16 -9.73 -1.97 1.33
CA GLY A 16 -10.96 -2.47 1.95
C GLY A 16 -12.02 -2.89 0.93
N ASN A 17 -11.91 -2.42 -0.31
CA ASN A 17 -12.81 -2.78 -1.41
C ASN A 17 -12.33 -4.00 -2.22
N VAL A 18 -11.19 -4.60 -1.87
CA VAL A 18 -10.72 -5.83 -2.51
C VAL A 18 -11.50 -7.00 -1.90
N PRO A 19 -12.36 -7.72 -2.69
CA PRO A 19 -13.36 -8.61 -2.13
C PRO A 19 -12.82 -9.78 -1.31
N ASP A 20 -11.65 -10.30 -1.70
CA ASP A 20 -11.12 -11.51 -1.08
C ASP A 20 -10.28 -11.25 0.16
N LEU A 21 -9.87 -10.00 0.41
CA LEU A 21 -9.13 -9.66 1.62
C LEU A 21 -10.04 -9.70 2.84
N THR A 22 -9.63 -10.42 3.87
CA THR A 22 -10.39 -10.51 5.13
C THR A 22 -10.16 -9.30 6.03
N GLY A 23 -9.06 -8.58 5.82
CA GLY A 23 -8.75 -7.38 6.57
C GLY A 23 -7.51 -6.67 6.04
N VAL A 24 -7.42 -5.38 6.39
CA VAL A 24 -6.29 -4.51 6.08
C VAL A 24 -5.83 -3.88 7.39
N PHE A 25 -4.55 -3.99 7.70
CA PHE A 25 -4.01 -3.60 9.01
C PHE A 25 -2.84 -2.63 8.86
N ASP A 26 -2.67 -1.77 9.87
CA ASP A 26 -1.50 -0.89 10.00
C ASP A 26 -0.36 -1.66 10.66
N GLY A 27 0.35 -2.44 9.85
CA GLY A 27 1.35 -3.38 10.33
C GLY A 27 0.76 -4.77 10.54
N PRO A 28 1.62 -5.80 10.72
CA PRO A 28 1.15 -7.18 10.79
C PRO A 28 0.29 -7.42 12.05
N PRO A 29 -0.90 -7.99 11.90
CA PRO A 29 -1.75 -8.32 13.03
C PRO A 29 -1.21 -9.53 13.78
N ALA A 30 -1.57 -9.65 15.07
CA ALA A 30 -1.21 -10.83 15.86
C ALA A 30 -1.93 -12.09 15.35
N ARG A 31 -3.16 -11.93 14.88
CA ARG A 31 -3.97 -13.02 14.31
C ARG A 31 -4.89 -12.46 13.23
N ALA A 32 -4.94 -13.16 12.12
CA ALA A 32 -5.89 -12.84 11.05
C ALA A 32 -6.12 -14.08 10.18
N ALA A 33 -7.31 -14.16 9.61
CA ALA A 33 -7.62 -15.19 8.62
C ALA A 33 -7.05 -14.80 7.25
N TYR A 34 -6.51 -15.78 6.53
CA TYR A 34 -6.03 -15.54 5.17
C TYR A 34 -7.19 -15.33 4.19
N PRO A 35 -7.00 -14.53 3.16
CA PRO A 35 -5.86 -13.63 2.94
C PRO A 35 -6.05 -12.28 3.64
N TYR A 36 -4.98 -11.68 4.11
CA TYR A 36 -5.02 -10.36 4.70
C TYR A 36 -3.82 -9.51 4.24
N ALA A 37 -3.94 -8.19 4.39
CA ALA A 37 -2.90 -7.25 4.01
C ALA A 37 -2.47 -6.39 5.19
N ALA A 38 -1.20 -6.02 5.21
CA ALA A 38 -0.67 -4.99 6.10
C ALA A 38 -0.10 -3.86 5.27
N LEU A 39 -0.25 -2.64 5.77
CA LEU A 39 0.11 -1.41 5.09
C LEU A 39 1.06 -0.59 5.96
N ASP A 40 2.09 -0.05 5.33
CA ASP A 40 3.04 0.86 5.95
C ASP A 40 3.37 2.00 4.98
N ALA A 41 3.16 3.24 5.41
CA ALA A 41 3.46 4.45 4.64
C ALA A 41 4.17 5.48 5.55
N THR A 42 5.18 5.03 6.29
CA THR A 42 5.82 5.82 7.34
C THR A 42 7.08 6.55 6.90
N THR A 43 7.67 6.21 5.77
CA THR A 43 8.89 6.86 5.29
C THR A 43 8.53 7.96 4.32
N GLU A 44 8.83 9.20 4.71
CA GLU A 44 8.62 10.39 3.89
C GLU A 44 9.92 11.15 3.73
N SER A 45 10.13 11.72 2.56
CA SER A 45 11.24 12.64 2.30
C SER A 45 10.74 13.87 1.55
N ASP A 46 11.55 14.93 1.58
CA ASP A 46 11.19 16.18 0.91
C ASP A 46 11.19 16.00 -0.61
N TRP A 47 10.15 16.51 -1.24
CA TRP A 47 10.01 16.60 -2.68
C TRP A 47 9.39 17.95 -3.07
N GLY A 48 9.71 18.98 -2.28
CA GLY A 48 9.18 20.32 -2.46
C GLY A 48 9.76 21.07 -3.64
N HIS A 49 9.03 22.09 -4.06
CA HIS A 49 9.42 23.05 -5.08
C HIS A 49 9.35 24.47 -4.52
N LYS A 50 9.82 25.45 -5.28
CA LYS A 50 9.78 26.86 -4.83
C LYS A 50 8.38 27.34 -4.48
N SER A 51 7.35 26.81 -5.14
CA SER A 51 5.97 27.28 -5.04
C SER A 51 5.05 26.35 -4.25
N SER A 52 5.51 25.16 -3.84
CA SER A 52 4.68 24.26 -3.05
C SER A 52 5.51 23.21 -2.32
N ASP A 53 4.98 22.79 -1.16
CA ASP A 53 5.54 21.70 -0.41
C ASP A 53 5.21 20.38 -1.08
N GLY A 54 6.17 19.48 -1.09
CA GLY A 54 6.00 18.14 -1.62
C GLY A 54 6.67 17.09 -0.73
N ARG A 55 6.17 15.89 -0.83
CA ARG A 55 6.72 14.73 -0.15
C ARG A 55 6.81 13.55 -1.09
N GLU A 56 7.89 12.79 -0.93
CA GLU A 56 7.99 11.45 -1.49
C GLU A 56 7.72 10.46 -0.37
N VAL A 57 6.77 9.58 -0.57
CA VAL A 57 6.34 8.60 0.44
C VAL A 57 6.62 7.20 -0.07
N LEU A 58 7.32 6.40 0.72
CA LEU A 58 7.52 4.98 0.43
C LEU A 58 6.38 4.20 1.08
N VAL A 59 5.74 3.37 0.28
CA VAL A 59 4.60 2.56 0.70
C VAL A 59 4.97 1.09 0.57
N ALA A 60 4.80 0.34 1.65
CA ALA A 60 4.98 -1.10 1.66
C ALA A 60 3.64 -1.78 1.97
N ILE A 61 3.20 -2.66 1.08
CA ILE A 61 2.02 -3.47 1.29
C ILE A 61 2.44 -4.92 1.25
N THR A 62 2.09 -5.68 2.28
CA THR A 62 2.34 -7.11 2.31
C THR A 62 1.00 -7.84 2.40
N VAL A 63 0.79 -8.79 1.50
CA VAL A 63 -0.40 -9.64 1.49
C VAL A 63 0.03 -11.05 1.85
N TRP A 64 -0.64 -11.65 2.83
CA TRP A 64 -0.38 -13.04 3.24
C TRP A 64 -1.54 -13.93 2.84
N ASP A 65 -1.21 -15.09 2.28
CA ASP A 65 -2.17 -16.11 1.88
C ASP A 65 -1.54 -17.49 1.95
N ASP A 66 -2.34 -18.49 2.23
CA ASP A 66 -1.91 -19.90 2.19
C ASP A 66 -2.10 -20.53 0.79
N GLN A 67 -2.65 -19.76 -0.17
CA GLN A 67 -2.89 -20.20 -1.55
C GLN A 67 -2.13 -19.32 -2.53
N PRO A 68 -1.05 -19.82 -3.15
CA PRO A 68 -0.18 -18.98 -3.98
C PRO A 68 -0.86 -18.42 -5.23
N VAL A 69 -1.77 -19.16 -5.86
CA VAL A 69 -2.48 -18.67 -7.05
C VAL A 69 -3.37 -17.48 -6.69
N ARG A 70 -4.11 -17.59 -5.59
CA ARG A 70 -4.94 -16.50 -5.10
C ARG A 70 -4.11 -15.29 -4.69
N LEU A 71 -2.95 -15.52 -4.07
CA LEU A 71 -2.04 -14.46 -3.66
C LEU A 71 -1.58 -13.63 -4.85
N HIS A 72 -1.19 -14.26 -5.95
CA HIS A 72 -0.79 -13.55 -7.17
C HIS A 72 -1.93 -12.70 -7.72
N ALA A 73 -3.14 -13.24 -7.76
CA ALA A 73 -4.31 -12.50 -8.21
C ALA A 73 -4.63 -11.30 -7.30
N LEU A 74 -4.50 -11.48 -5.98
CA LEU A 74 -4.67 -10.39 -5.01
C LEU A 74 -3.61 -9.30 -5.17
N ALA A 75 -2.36 -9.69 -5.40
CA ALA A 75 -1.30 -8.74 -5.66
C ALA A 75 -1.59 -7.89 -6.91
N ASP A 76 -2.12 -8.50 -7.97
CA ASP A 76 -2.55 -7.77 -9.16
C ASP A 76 -3.65 -6.76 -8.84
N GLN A 77 -4.63 -7.15 -8.01
CA GLN A 77 -5.71 -6.26 -7.59
C GLN A 77 -5.21 -5.11 -6.73
N VAL A 78 -4.25 -5.37 -5.82
CA VAL A 78 -3.62 -4.32 -5.02
C VAL A 78 -2.94 -3.29 -5.90
N GLU A 79 -2.13 -3.73 -6.87
CA GLU A 79 -1.46 -2.83 -7.80
C GLU A 79 -2.47 -1.98 -8.59
N ALA A 80 -3.53 -2.60 -9.10
CA ALA A 80 -4.57 -1.89 -9.84
C ALA A 80 -5.29 -0.85 -8.97
N ASN A 81 -5.60 -1.20 -7.71
CA ASN A 81 -6.25 -0.28 -6.78
C ASN A 81 -5.37 0.92 -6.45
N LEU A 82 -4.06 0.73 -6.29
CA LEU A 82 -3.15 1.82 -6.00
C LEU A 82 -2.97 2.76 -7.20
N GLN A 83 -3.04 2.26 -8.41
CA GLN A 83 -2.98 3.09 -9.61
C GLN A 83 -4.27 3.92 -9.82
N ALA A 84 -5.36 3.55 -9.18
CA ALA A 84 -6.66 4.19 -9.31
C ALA A 84 -7.12 4.89 -8.02
N LEU A 85 -6.19 5.28 -7.14
CA LEU A 85 -6.54 5.93 -5.89
C LEU A 85 -7.30 7.23 -6.13
N PRO A 86 -8.36 7.49 -5.35
CA PRO A 86 -9.03 8.79 -5.37
C PRO A 86 -8.15 9.88 -4.76
N ALA A 87 -8.59 11.11 -4.82
CA ALA A 87 -7.89 12.24 -4.23
C ALA A 87 -7.64 12.02 -2.74
N THR A 88 -6.45 12.41 -2.29
CA THR A 88 -6.07 12.39 -0.88
C THR A 88 -6.33 13.75 -0.26
N GLU A 89 -6.76 13.77 1.00
CA GLU A 89 -7.11 15.01 1.69
C GLU A 89 -5.88 15.87 1.96
N GLY A 90 -5.92 17.12 1.48
CA GLY A 90 -4.85 18.09 1.68
C GLY A 90 -3.63 17.91 0.78
N TRP A 91 -3.61 16.88 -0.03
CA TRP A 91 -2.47 16.52 -0.88
C TRP A 91 -2.92 16.06 -2.25
N GLN A 92 -2.20 16.53 -3.27
CA GLN A 92 -2.36 16.01 -4.63
C GLN A 92 -1.40 14.86 -4.84
N LEU A 93 -1.91 13.69 -5.18
CA LEU A 93 -1.08 12.55 -5.59
C LEU A 93 -0.62 12.77 -7.02
N VAL A 94 0.67 13.06 -7.19
CA VAL A 94 1.25 13.34 -8.51
C VAL A 94 1.61 12.05 -9.23
N THR A 95 2.32 11.16 -8.54
CA THR A 95 2.69 9.85 -9.07
C THR A 95 2.54 8.77 -8.02
N MET A 96 2.17 7.58 -8.47
CA MET A 96 2.20 6.35 -7.70
C MET A 96 2.89 5.30 -8.57
N ARG A 97 4.10 4.91 -8.21
CA ARG A 97 4.90 3.99 -9.01
C ARG A 97 5.25 2.73 -8.26
N LEU A 98 5.05 1.60 -8.90
CA LEU A 98 5.54 0.32 -8.40
C LEU A 98 7.07 0.34 -8.42
N VAL A 99 7.69 0.07 -7.27
CA VAL A 99 9.13 -0.09 -7.15
C VAL A 99 9.52 -1.54 -7.38
N ARG A 100 8.85 -2.46 -6.67
CA ARG A 100 9.05 -3.91 -6.87
C ARG A 100 7.93 -4.69 -6.20
N ARG A 101 7.80 -5.93 -6.65
CA ARG A 101 6.90 -6.92 -6.07
C ARG A 101 7.67 -8.23 -5.92
N ARG A 102 7.65 -8.79 -4.71
CA ARG A 102 8.29 -10.08 -4.44
C ARG A 102 7.27 -11.01 -3.79
N VAL A 103 7.27 -12.26 -4.24
CA VAL A 103 6.47 -13.30 -3.61
C VAL A 103 7.41 -14.27 -2.92
N LEU A 104 7.24 -14.43 -1.61
CA LEU A 104 8.10 -15.22 -0.75
C LEU A 104 7.25 -16.24 0.00
N ARG A 105 7.82 -17.38 0.29
CA ARG A 105 7.19 -18.38 1.13
C ARG A 105 8.01 -18.56 2.41
N ASP A 106 7.35 -18.46 3.55
CA ASP A 106 7.95 -18.83 4.81
C ASP A 106 8.10 -20.35 4.87
N VAL A 107 9.19 -20.81 5.47
CA VAL A 107 9.54 -22.26 5.54
C VAL A 107 8.40 -23.08 6.16
N ALA A 108 7.72 -22.53 7.15
CA ALA A 108 6.65 -23.23 7.86
C ALA A 108 5.30 -22.49 7.79
N GLY A 109 5.20 -21.51 6.94
CA GLY A 109 4.05 -20.60 6.98
C GLY A 109 3.45 -20.27 5.64
N PRO A 110 2.68 -19.19 5.61
CA PRO A 110 1.99 -18.74 4.40
C PRO A 110 2.95 -18.17 3.37
N TRP A 111 2.43 -17.95 2.19
CA TRP A 111 3.06 -17.13 1.17
C TRP A 111 2.82 -15.65 1.48
N ALA A 112 3.78 -14.81 1.11
CA ALA A 112 3.67 -13.37 1.26
C ALA A 112 4.04 -12.67 -0.05
N ALA A 113 3.20 -11.71 -0.46
CA ALA A 113 3.54 -10.79 -1.54
C ALA A 113 3.92 -9.46 -0.91
N ALA A 114 5.19 -9.08 -1.07
CA ALA A 114 5.70 -7.78 -0.63
C ALA A 114 5.72 -6.84 -1.83
N ILE A 115 4.92 -5.78 -1.75
CA ILE A 115 4.69 -4.85 -2.86
C ILE A 115 5.07 -3.45 -2.41
N ASP A 116 6.11 -2.90 -3.02
CA ASP A 116 6.64 -1.59 -2.66
C ASP A 116 6.29 -0.56 -3.73
N PHE A 117 5.78 0.59 -3.29
CA PHE A 117 5.45 1.72 -4.13
C PHE A 117 6.17 2.98 -3.68
N ARG A 118 6.32 3.91 -4.60
CA ARG A 118 6.77 5.26 -4.33
C ARG A 118 5.71 6.24 -4.80
N ALA A 119 5.23 7.04 -3.87
CA ALA A 119 4.28 8.10 -4.15
C ALA A 119 4.96 9.46 -4.07
N ARG A 120 4.62 10.36 -4.97
CA ARG A 120 5.01 11.76 -4.89
C ARG A 120 3.77 12.62 -4.77
N MET A 121 3.76 13.51 -3.79
CA MET A 121 2.60 14.27 -3.39
C MET A 121 2.96 15.74 -3.23
N LEU A 122 2.05 16.62 -3.64
CA LEU A 122 2.15 18.06 -3.45
C LEU A 122 1.03 18.53 -2.53
N ALA A 123 1.36 19.44 -1.62
CA ALA A 123 0.36 20.08 -0.78
C ALA A 123 -0.58 20.95 -1.61
N VAL A 124 -1.84 20.93 -1.27
CA VAL A 124 -2.88 21.75 -1.90
C VAL A 124 -3.46 22.76 -0.93
#